data_761c61bc937106d8d4d14112b20683e2
#
_entry.id   761c61bc937106d8d4d14112b20683e2
#
_cell.length_a   1.000
_cell.length_b   1.000
_cell.length_c   1.000
_cell.angle_alpha   90.00
_cell.angle_beta   90.00
_cell.angle_gamma   90.00
#
_symmetry.space_group_name_H-M   'P 1'
#
loop_
_entity.id
_entity.type
_entity.pdbx_description
1 polymer ?
#
loop_
_entity_poly.entity_id
_entity_poly.type
_entity_poly.pdbx_seq_one_letter_code
_entity_poly.pdbx_strand_id
1 'polypeptide(L)'
;MKSGFITILGRPNVGKSSLMNALIGEKVSIVSPKAQTTRDRVNGILTTKEYQMVFVDTPGVHKPRTKLGEYMDKCIKNSTDGVDAVVIVLDGTKKILDGDFAFIEKYLKMPAPVYLVINKVDAVGYDKVYPMLEQLSYLMEKTDERNAVKEIVPLSAKRGKNVEVLKKYLVAELKEGPCYYPEDEITDKSERYMICEIVREKALLFLNDEIPHGIGVSIANMTYDENGVARIFVDITCERDSHKSIIIGAGGEKLKMIAERSRKEIERMLDSKVYMELFVKVRADWRNDGLVLSDIGYDPRKLKK
;
A
#
# COMPACT_ATOMS: atom_id res chain seq x y z
N MET A 1 1.34 -12.46 -25.27
CA MET A 1 1.09 -11.29 -24.40
C MET A 1 2.27 -11.12 -23.46
N LYS A 2 2.69 -9.90 -23.14
CA LYS A 2 3.72 -9.69 -22.12
C LYS A 2 3.11 -9.70 -20.72
N SER A 3 3.81 -10.27 -19.73
CA SER A 3 3.35 -10.25 -18.35
C SER A 3 4.51 -10.26 -17.36
N GLY A 4 4.30 -9.71 -16.16
CA GLY A 4 5.33 -9.72 -15.14
C GLY A 4 4.93 -9.04 -13.84
N PHE A 5 5.76 -9.25 -12.82
CA PHE A 5 5.61 -8.73 -11.47
C PHE A 5 6.57 -7.56 -11.22
N ILE A 6 6.05 -6.50 -10.64
CA ILE A 6 6.80 -5.28 -10.35
C ILE A 6 6.60 -4.95 -8.87
N THR A 7 7.66 -4.98 -8.08
CA THR A 7 7.55 -4.62 -6.66
C THR A 7 7.81 -3.15 -6.43
N ILE A 8 7.01 -2.53 -5.55
CA ILE A 8 7.13 -1.11 -5.18
C ILE A 8 7.62 -1.03 -3.74
N LEU A 9 8.82 -0.49 -3.56
CA LEU A 9 9.53 -0.39 -2.29
C LEU A 9 9.76 1.07 -1.89
N GLY A 10 10.09 1.29 -0.63
CA GLY A 10 10.45 2.60 -0.10
C GLY A 10 10.04 2.80 1.35
N ARG A 11 10.47 3.90 1.93
CA ARG A 11 10.14 4.27 3.31
C ARG A 11 8.62 4.49 3.49
N PRO A 12 8.12 4.53 4.73
CA PRO A 12 6.73 4.93 4.97
C PRO A 12 6.43 6.33 4.43
N ASN A 13 5.22 6.52 3.91
CA ASN A 13 4.68 7.81 3.45
C ASN A 13 5.37 8.45 2.22
N VAL A 14 6.22 7.74 1.50
CA VAL A 14 6.79 8.22 0.22
C VAL A 14 5.78 8.20 -0.93
N GLY A 15 4.64 7.50 -0.77
CA GLY A 15 3.56 7.45 -1.73
C GLY A 15 3.53 6.19 -2.60
N LYS A 16 4.01 5.03 -2.10
CA LYS A 16 3.97 3.73 -2.80
C LYS A 16 2.57 3.34 -3.27
N SER A 17 1.61 3.27 -2.32
CA SER A 17 0.21 2.94 -2.61
C SER A 17 -0.44 3.96 -3.56
N SER A 18 -0.11 5.25 -3.42
CA SER A 18 -0.57 6.28 -4.36
C SER A 18 -0.03 6.06 -5.76
N LEU A 19 1.25 5.65 -5.88
CA LEU A 19 1.87 5.33 -7.16
C LEU A 19 1.22 4.10 -7.79
N MET A 20 1.00 3.02 -7.02
CA MET A 20 0.31 1.83 -7.51
C MET A 20 -1.09 2.17 -8.04
N ASN A 21 -1.90 2.88 -7.25
CA ASN A 21 -3.22 3.32 -7.69
C ASN A 21 -3.16 4.17 -8.98
N ALA A 22 -2.18 5.07 -9.09
CA ALA A 22 -2.00 5.89 -10.28
C ALA A 22 -1.55 5.09 -11.53
N LEU A 23 -0.74 4.06 -11.36
CA LEU A 23 -0.30 3.16 -12.44
C LEU A 23 -1.45 2.29 -12.96
N ILE A 24 -2.32 1.84 -12.07
CA ILE A 24 -3.49 1.00 -12.41
C ILE A 24 -4.65 1.86 -12.96
N GLY A 25 -4.81 3.08 -12.42
CA GLY A 25 -5.94 3.96 -12.72
C GLY A 25 -7.13 3.76 -11.78
N GLU A 26 -7.04 2.80 -10.85
CA GLU A 26 -8.08 2.43 -9.89
C GLU A 26 -7.54 2.41 -8.46
N LYS A 27 -8.43 2.55 -7.46
CA LYS A 27 -8.05 2.50 -6.06
C LYS A 27 -8.04 1.06 -5.54
N VAL A 28 -6.88 0.43 -5.51
CA VAL A 28 -6.67 -0.94 -5.01
C VAL A 28 -5.92 -0.98 -3.66
N SER A 29 -5.31 0.12 -3.26
CA SER A 29 -4.64 0.25 -1.96
C SER A 29 -5.04 1.55 -1.28
N ILE A 30 -5.15 1.52 0.04
CA ILE A 30 -5.53 2.69 0.83
C ILE A 30 -4.38 3.69 0.92
N VAL A 31 -4.73 4.96 1.03
CA VAL A 31 -3.76 6.07 1.10
C VAL A 31 -4.03 6.94 2.32
N SER A 32 -3.02 7.15 3.14
CA SER A 32 -3.10 8.08 4.27
C SER A 32 -1.76 8.77 4.52
N PRO A 33 -1.75 9.96 5.16
CA PRO A 33 -0.52 10.62 5.57
C PRO A 33 0.17 9.96 6.77
N LYS A 34 -0.46 8.95 7.39
CA LYS A 34 0.08 8.26 8.57
C LYS A 34 1.07 7.17 8.16
N ALA A 35 2.11 6.96 8.97
CA ALA A 35 3.03 5.84 8.77
C ALA A 35 2.31 4.50 8.94
N GLN A 36 2.85 3.43 8.32
CA GLN A 36 2.27 2.09 8.36
C GLN A 36 0.81 2.02 7.84
N THR A 37 0.50 2.81 6.81
CA THR A 37 -0.79 2.75 6.12
C THR A 37 -0.98 1.39 5.48
N THR A 38 -0.04 0.92 4.66
CA THR A 38 -0.02 -0.44 4.12
C THR A 38 0.59 -1.38 5.17
N ARG A 39 -0.11 -2.44 5.53
CA ARG A 39 0.33 -3.45 6.51
C ARG A 39 0.47 -4.85 5.93
N ASP A 40 -0.14 -5.10 4.79
CA ASP A 40 -0.09 -6.36 4.07
C ASP A 40 0.48 -6.14 2.67
N ARG A 41 0.89 -7.21 2.01
CA ARG A 41 1.20 -7.21 0.59
C ARG A 41 -0.12 -7.13 -0.20
N VAL A 42 -0.22 -6.16 -1.09
CA VAL A 42 -1.38 -6.00 -1.98
C VAL A 42 -0.89 -6.08 -3.41
N ASN A 43 -1.45 -7.00 -4.18
CA ASN A 43 -1.21 -7.05 -5.61
C ASN A 43 -2.28 -6.18 -6.32
N GLY A 44 -1.81 -5.24 -7.11
CA GLY A 44 -2.65 -4.44 -7.99
C GLY A 44 -2.38 -4.84 -9.44
N ILE A 45 -3.42 -5.13 -10.21
CA ILE A 45 -3.33 -5.75 -11.52
C ILE A 45 -3.78 -4.73 -12.58
N LEU A 46 -2.93 -4.53 -13.57
CA LEU A 46 -3.23 -3.74 -14.75
C LEU A 46 -3.18 -4.64 -15.98
N THR A 47 -4.34 -4.96 -16.53
CA THR A 47 -4.45 -5.75 -17.76
C THR A 47 -4.84 -4.87 -18.94
N THR A 48 -4.14 -5.03 -20.05
CA THR A 48 -4.41 -4.41 -21.35
C THR A 48 -4.44 -5.50 -22.43
N LYS A 49 -4.74 -5.14 -23.66
CA LYS A 49 -4.66 -6.09 -24.80
C LYS A 49 -3.23 -6.58 -25.09
N GLU A 50 -2.21 -5.86 -24.66
CA GLU A 50 -0.81 -6.13 -25.00
C GLU A 50 -0.03 -6.73 -23.84
N TYR A 51 -0.38 -6.36 -22.61
CA TYR A 51 0.36 -6.78 -21.41
C TYR A 51 -0.50 -6.86 -20.16
N GLN A 52 -0.03 -7.64 -19.18
CA GLN A 52 -0.51 -7.64 -17.81
C GLN A 52 0.66 -7.33 -16.86
N MET A 53 0.53 -6.25 -16.07
CA MET A 53 1.47 -5.90 -15.00
C MET A 53 0.84 -6.15 -13.64
N VAL A 54 1.54 -6.88 -12.78
CA VAL A 54 1.15 -7.10 -11.39
C VAL A 54 2.07 -6.27 -10.49
N PHE A 55 1.52 -5.19 -9.95
CA PHE A 55 2.24 -4.34 -9.00
C PHE A 55 2.08 -4.86 -7.58
N VAL A 56 3.19 -5.03 -6.89
CA VAL A 56 3.21 -5.51 -5.51
C VAL A 56 3.47 -4.33 -4.58
N ASP A 57 2.41 -3.77 -3.96
CA ASP A 57 2.54 -2.75 -2.91
C ASP A 57 2.93 -3.41 -1.59
N THR A 58 3.90 -2.82 -0.91
CA THR A 58 4.47 -3.36 0.31
C THR A 58 4.36 -2.39 1.48
N PRO A 59 4.31 -2.91 2.72
CA PRO A 59 4.52 -2.06 3.89
C PRO A 59 5.78 -1.21 3.76
N GLY A 60 5.77 -0.01 4.35
CA GLY A 60 6.98 0.81 4.40
C GLY A 60 8.06 0.18 5.25
N VAL A 61 9.30 0.21 4.79
CA VAL A 61 10.45 -0.37 5.52
C VAL A 61 10.63 0.30 6.87
N HIS A 62 10.60 -0.49 7.94
CA HIS A 62 10.76 -0.04 9.32
C HIS A 62 11.41 -1.14 10.17
N LYS A 63 11.91 -0.78 11.35
CA LYS A 63 12.40 -1.78 12.32
C LYS A 63 11.21 -2.38 13.07
N PRO A 64 10.98 -3.70 13.01
CA PRO A 64 9.86 -4.34 13.70
C PRO A 64 10.04 -4.25 15.22
N ARG A 65 8.95 -3.97 15.94
CA ARG A 65 8.89 -3.92 17.40
C ARG A 65 7.77 -4.78 17.98
N THR A 66 6.92 -5.34 17.12
CA THR A 66 5.76 -6.16 17.46
C THR A 66 5.63 -7.31 16.47
N LYS A 67 4.86 -8.34 16.79
CA LYS A 67 4.56 -9.43 15.84
C LYS A 67 3.89 -8.92 14.56
N LEU A 68 3.06 -7.88 14.65
CA LEU A 68 2.52 -7.19 13.46
C LEU A 68 3.66 -6.59 12.63
N GLY A 69 4.64 -5.96 13.26
CA GLY A 69 5.82 -5.43 12.56
C GLY A 69 6.66 -6.53 11.90
N GLU A 70 6.83 -7.68 12.54
CA GLU A 70 7.51 -8.84 11.96
C GLU A 70 6.74 -9.41 10.76
N TYR A 71 5.39 -9.44 10.84
CA TYR A 71 4.55 -9.80 9.71
C TYR A 71 4.79 -8.86 8.52
N MET A 72 4.77 -7.55 8.75
CA MET A 72 5.03 -6.55 7.72
C MET A 72 6.42 -6.71 7.09
N ASP A 73 7.46 -7.00 7.89
CA ASP A 73 8.82 -7.25 7.38
C ASP A 73 8.87 -8.50 6.49
N LYS A 74 8.14 -9.57 6.85
CA LYS A 74 7.99 -10.76 6.00
C LYS A 74 7.28 -10.44 4.68
N CYS A 75 6.24 -9.60 4.70
CA CYS A 75 5.56 -9.14 3.48
C CYS A 75 6.57 -8.46 2.51
N ILE A 76 7.45 -7.60 3.04
CA ILE A 76 8.48 -6.93 2.22
C ILE A 76 9.47 -7.94 1.64
N LYS A 77 9.98 -8.87 2.45
CA LYS A 77 10.95 -9.89 2.00
C LYS A 77 10.38 -10.76 0.89
N ASN A 78 9.15 -11.24 1.07
CA ASN A 78 8.51 -12.13 0.10
C ASN A 78 8.05 -11.40 -1.18
N SER A 79 8.03 -10.08 -1.19
CA SER A 79 7.61 -9.29 -2.35
C SER A 79 8.69 -9.06 -3.40
N THR A 80 9.92 -9.47 -3.11
CA THR A 80 11.08 -9.22 -3.98
C THR A 80 11.58 -10.46 -4.71
N ASP A 81 11.02 -11.62 -4.40
CA ASP A 81 11.44 -12.87 -5.02
C ASP A 81 10.77 -13.06 -6.40
N GLY A 82 11.58 -13.30 -7.43
CA GLY A 82 11.09 -13.64 -8.77
C GLY A 82 10.39 -12.50 -9.51
N VAL A 83 10.63 -11.23 -9.14
CA VAL A 83 10.04 -10.07 -9.82
C VAL A 83 10.82 -9.68 -11.07
N ASP A 84 10.12 -9.08 -12.04
CA ASP A 84 10.70 -8.63 -13.31
C ASP A 84 11.29 -7.21 -13.21
N ALA A 85 10.81 -6.40 -12.27
CA ALA A 85 11.39 -5.08 -11.97
C ALA A 85 11.15 -4.66 -10.52
N VAL A 86 12.02 -3.78 -10.01
CA VAL A 86 11.91 -3.15 -8.68
C VAL A 86 11.79 -1.64 -8.86
N VAL A 87 10.76 -1.04 -8.27
CA VAL A 87 10.56 0.41 -8.21
C VAL A 87 10.82 0.88 -6.78
N ILE A 88 11.84 1.69 -6.58
CA ILE A 88 12.14 2.31 -5.27
C ILE A 88 11.64 3.74 -5.28
N VAL A 89 10.72 4.05 -4.37
CA VAL A 89 10.09 5.37 -4.27
C VAL A 89 10.74 6.20 -3.18
N LEU A 90 11.18 7.40 -3.55
CA LEU A 90 11.73 8.44 -2.69
C LEU A 90 10.73 9.61 -2.59
N ASP A 91 10.79 10.34 -1.48
CA ASP A 91 9.94 11.51 -1.23
C ASP A 91 10.66 12.79 -1.65
N GLY A 92 10.25 13.40 -2.76
CA GLY A 92 10.84 14.65 -3.30
C GLY A 92 10.73 15.87 -2.37
N THR A 93 9.92 15.78 -1.31
CA THR A 93 9.81 16.84 -0.30
C THR A 93 10.88 16.76 0.79
N LYS A 94 11.67 15.67 0.80
CA LYS A 94 12.69 15.38 1.84
C LYS A 94 14.07 15.29 1.22
N LYS A 95 15.08 15.53 2.03
CA LYS A 95 16.47 15.26 1.63
C LYS A 95 16.71 13.75 1.55
N ILE A 96 17.56 13.34 0.61
CA ILE A 96 18.09 11.98 0.55
C ILE A 96 19.12 11.83 1.67
N LEU A 97 19.02 10.75 2.42
CA LEU A 97 19.90 10.44 3.54
C LEU A 97 20.76 9.21 3.21
N ASP A 98 21.87 9.02 3.90
CA ASP A 98 22.76 7.86 3.74
C ASP A 98 22.01 6.52 3.82
N GLY A 99 21.00 6.45 4.71
CA GLY A 99 20.14 5.29 4.80
C GLY A 99 19.25 5.04 3.59
N ASP A 100 19.01 6.03 2.71
CA ASP A 100 18.31 5.83 1.43
C ASP A 100 19.27 5.22 0.42
N PHE A 101 20.52 5.66 0.37
CA PHE A 101 21.56 5.08 -0.48
C PHE A 101 21.82 3.62 -0.10
N ALA A 102 22.03 3.32 1.18
CA ALA A 102 22.20 1.95 1.67
C ALA A 102 20.99 1.05 1.34
N PHE A 103 19.78 1.62 1.38
CA PHE A 103 18.57 0.91 0.98
C PHE A 103 18.55 0.61 -0.52
N ILE A 104 18.86 1.60 -1.37
CA ILE A 104 18.94 1.43 -2.83
C ILE A 104 20.00 0.39 -3.17
N GLU A 105 21.21 0.51 -2.65
CA GLU A 105 22.34 -0.40 -2.92
C GLU A 105 22.04 -1.86 -2.53
N LYS A 106 21.24 -2.07 -1.47
CA LYS A 106 20.78 -3.41 -1.10
C LYS A 106 19.99 -4.07 -2.25
N TYR A 107 19.13 -3.32 -2.92
CA TYR A 107 18.26 -3.86 -3.98
C TYR A 107 18.94 -3.87 -5.35
N LEU A 108 19.98 -3.07 -5.57
CA LEU A 108 20.81 -3.17 -6.77
C LEU A 108 21.55 -4.52 -6.91
N LYS A 109 21.69 -5.24 -5.80
CA LYS A 109 22.27 -6.61 -5.80
C LYS A 109 21.33 -7.70 -6.31
N MET A 110 20.07 -7.35 -6.56
CA MET A 110 19.08 -8.29 -7.08
C MET A 110 19.23 -8.47 -8.59
N PRO A 111 18.80 -9.60 -9.16
CA PRO A 111 18.85 -9.82 -10.60
C PRO A 111 17.83 -8.96 -11.39
N ALA A 112 16.80 -8.44 -10.73
CA ALA A 112 15.78 -7.59 -11.36
C ALA A 112 16.26 -6.14 -11.52
N PRO A 113 15.96 -5.48 -12.66
CA PRO A 113 16.30 -4.08 -12.89
C PRO A 113 15.61 -3.16 -11.86
N VAL A 114 16.34 -2.14 -11.41
CA VAL A 114 15.90 -1.18 -10.40
C VAL A 114 15.63 0.17 -11.05
N TYR A 115 14.43 0.69 -10.79
CA TYR A 115 13.98 2.04 -11.15
C TYR A 115 13.83 2.89 -9.90
N LEU A 116 14.35 4.12 -9.93
CA LEU A 116 14.13 5.09 -8.86
C LEU A 116 13.00 6.05 -9.23
N VAL A 117 12.15 6.34 -8.29
CA VAL A 117 11.06 7.31 -8.43
C VAL A 117 11.24 8.40 -7.37
N ILE A 118 11.37 9.65 -7.81
CA ILE A 118 11.26 10.82 -6.94
C ILE A 118 9.81 11.29 -7.01
N ASN A 119 9.00 10.89 -6.01
CA ASN A 119 7.57 11.21 -5.97
C ASN A 119 7.30 12.55 -5.29
N LYS A 120 6.08 13.07 -5.43
CA LYS A 120 5.57 14.33 -4.87
C LYS A 120 6.23 15.59 -5.45
N VAL A 121 6.65 15.53 -6.70
CA VAL A 121 7.23 16.70 -7.38
C VAL A 121 6.24 17.86 -7.51
N ASP A 122 4.94 17.61 -7.38
CA ASP A 122 3.88 18.63 -7.33
C ASP A 122 3.90 19.49 -6.06
N ALA A 123 4.52 19.00 -4.99
CA ALA A 123 4.65 19.69 -3.71
C ALA A 123 5.95 20.51 -3.60
N VAL A 124 6.86 20.38 -4.57
CA VAL A 124 8.16 21.06 -4.58
C VAL A 124 8.46 21.61 -5.98
N GLY A 125 9.25 22.67 -6.06
CA GLY A 125 9.78 23.17 -7.33
C GLY A 125 10.88 22.30 -7.90
N TYR A 126 11.17 22.45 -9.18
CA TYR A 126 12.27 21.77 -9.85
C TYR A 126 13.63 22.06 -9.19
N ASP A 127 13.81 23.23 -8.61
CA ASP A 127 15.02 23.61 -7.84
C ASP A 127 15.38 22.63 -6.72
N LYS A 128 14.40 21.91 -6.18
CA LYS A 128 14.63 20.86 -5.17
C LYS A 128 14.78 19.48 -5.80
N VAL A 129 14.20 19.24 -6.96
CA VAL A 129 14.28 17.96 -7.67
C VAL A 129 15.63 17.77 -8.37
N TYR A 130 16.17 18.81 -9.01
CA TYR A 130 17.46 18.74 -9.70
C TYR A 130 18.63 18.31 -8.82
N PRO A 131 18.84 18.88 -7.61
CA PRO A 131 19.90 18.41 -6.73
C PRO A 131 19.74 16.95 -6.29
N MET A 132 18.50 16.46 -6.19
CA MET A 132 18.25 15.04 -5.88
C MET A 132 18.64 14.14 -7.06
N LEU A 133 18.31 14.56 -8.30
CA LEU A 133 18.70 13.84 -9.50
C LEU A 133 20.22 13.77 -9.62
N GLU A 134 20.93 14.88 -9.40
CA GLU A 134 22.38 14.95 -9.40
C GLU A 134 23.00 14.01 -8.35
N GLN A 135 22.47 14.00 -7.11
CA GLN A 135 22.92 13.09 -6.06
C GLN A 135 22.72 11.62 -6.39
N LEU A 136 21.73 11.28 -7.21
CA LEU A 136 21.40 9.89 -7.56
C LEU A 136 22.03 9.45 -8.89
N SER A 137 22.49 10.39 -9.73
CA SER A 137 22.99 10.09 -11.09
C SER A 137 24.15 9.10 -11.12
N TYR A 138 25.05 9.16 -10.13
CA TYR A 138 26.16 8.22 -10.04
C TYR A 138 25.73 6.75 -9.92
N LEU A 139 24.49 6.48 -9.47
CA LEU A 139 23.94 5.13 -9.39
C LEU A 139 23.61 4.55 -10.77
N MET A 140 23.46 5.41 -11.80
CA MET A 140 23.27 5.00 -13.18
C MET A 140 24.60 4.71 -13.89
N GLU A 141 25.69 5.33 -13.42
CA GLU A 141 27.04 5.26 -14.04
C GLU A 141 27.88 4.08 -13.54
N LYS A 142 27.33 3.24 -12.64
CA LYS A 142 28.06 2.07 -12.15
C LYS A 142 28.43 1.14 -13.31
N THR A 143 29.71 0.79 -13.37
CA THR A 143 30.33 0.00 -14.47
C THR A 143 29.76 -1.43 -14.63
N ASP A 144 29.08 -1.95 -13.64
CA ASP A 144 28.36 -3.22 -13.71
C ASP A 144 26.88 -2.93 -13.99
N GLU A 145 26.45 -3.16 -15.23
CA GLU A 145 25.05 -2.96 -15.66
C GLU A 145 24.03 -3.71 -14.79
N ARG A 146 24.43 -4.80 -14.14
CA ARG A 146 23.57 -5.57 -13.23
C ARG A 146 23.32 -4.87 -11.88
N ASN A 147 24.19 -3.94 -11.51
CA ASN A 147 24.15 -3.20 -10.26
C ASN A 147 23.87 -1.71 -10.44
N ALA A 148 23.43 -1.31 -11.63
CA ALA A 148 23.08 0.07 -11.94
C ALA A 148 21.58 0.32 -11.87
N VAL A 149 21.20 1.54 -11.51
CA VAL A 149 19.82 2.02 -11.66
C VAL A 149 19.54 2.19 -13.15
N LYS A 150 18.44 1.63 -13.63
CA LYS A 150 18.04 1.72 -15.04
C LYS A 150 17.57 3.11 -15.42
N GLU A 151 16.78 3.75 -14.55
CA GLU A 151 16.23 5.07 -14.79
C GLU A 151 15.82 5.74 -13.47
N ILE A 152 15.85 7.09 -13.45
CA ILE A 152 15.37 7.91 -12.33
C ILE A 152 14.23 8.78 -12.85
N VAL A 153 13.01 8.52 -12.36
CA VAL A 153 11.79 9.18 -12.83
C VAL A 153 11.22 10.13 -11.78
N PRO A 154 11.37 11.45 -11.92
CA PRO A 154 10.65 12.40 -11.09
C PRO A 154 9.18 12.46 -11.53
N LEU A 155 8.25 12.17 -10.59
CA LEU A 155 6.83 12.10 -10.88
C LEU A 155 5.96 12.63 -9.72
N SER A 156 4.67 12.83 -10.02
CA SER A 156 3.64 13.02 -9.02
C SER A 156 2.55 11.96 -9.19
N ALA A 157 2.53 10.99 -8.30
CA ALA A 157 1.46 9.99 -8.25
C ALA A 157 0.08 10.65 -8.04
N LYS A 158 0.03 11.72 -7.22
CA LYS A 158 -1.21 12.47 -6.92
C LYS A 158 -1.79 13.20 -8.14
N ARG A 159 -0.94 13.71 -9.03
CA ARG A 159 -1.34 14.49 -10.21
C ARG A 159 -1.25 13.72 -11.52
N GLY A 160 -0.80 12.46 -11.48
CA GLY A 160 -0.56 11.66 -12.67
C GLY A 160 0.65 12.10 -13.52
N LYS A 161 1.43 13.12 -13.07
CA LYS A 161 2.56 13.64 -13.84
C LYS A 161 3.67 12.60 -13.93
N ASN A 162 4.13 12.30 -15.15
CA ASN A 162 5.18 11.33 -15.47
C ASN A 162 4.90 9.86 -15.06
N VAL A 163 3.67 9.53 -14.64
CA VAL A 163 3.29 8.14 -14.32
C VAL A 163 3.35 7.26 -15.57
N GLU A 164 2.87 7.77 -16.71
CA GLU A 164 2.93 7.05 -17.99
C GLU A 164 4.37 6.86 -18.50
N VAL A 165 5.31 7.76 -18.15
CA VAL A 165 6.73 7.60 -18.47
C VAL A 165 7.30 6.39 -17.74
N LEU A 166 7.05 6.29 -16.42
CA LEU A 166 7.46 5.13 -15.64
C LEU A 166 6.81 3.84 -16.18
N LYS A 167 5.51 3.87 -16.51
CA LYS A 167 4.79 2.73 -17.05
C LYS A 167 5.45 2.19 -18.34
N LYS A 168 5.86 3.08 -19.26
CA LYS A 168 6.56 2.68 -20.49
C LYS A 168 7.87 1.95 -20.22
N TYR A 169 8.67 2.41 -19.27
CA TYR A 169 9.90 1.72 -18.87
C TYR A 169 9.58 0.32 -18.30
N LEU A 170 8.57 0.21 -17.44
CA LEU A 170 8.22 -1.06 -16.82
C LEU A 170 7.66 -2.07 -17.83
N VAL A 171 6.90 -1.62 -18.85
CA VAL A 171 6.43 -2.50 -19.94
C VAL A 171 7.59 -3.10 -20.74
N ALA A 172 8.71 -2.38 -20.87
CA ALA A 172 9.88 -2.89 -21.57
C ALA A 172 10.56 -4.07 -20.87
N GLU A 173 10.41 -4.18 -19.55
CA GLU A 173 10.98 -5.27 -18.75
C GLU A 173 10.11 -6.54 -18.76
N LEU A 174 8.86 -6.45 -19.20
CA LEU A 174 7.95 -7.59 -19.21
C LEU A 174 8.37 -8.61 -20.28
N LYS A 175 8.24 -9.89 -19.93
CA LYS A 175 8.53 -11.02 -20.82
C LYS A 175 7.26 -11.59 -21.44
N GLU A 176 7.40 -12.25 -22.57
CA GLU A 176 6.30 -13.03 -23.15
C GLU A 176 5.88 -14.15 -22.18
N GLY A 177 4.58 -14.19 -21.86
CA GLY A 177 4.04 -15.13 -20.90
C GLY A 177 2.52 -15.12 -20.84
N PRO A 178 1.90 -16.04 -20.07
CA PRO A 178 0.47 -16.04 -19.83
C PRO A 178 0.05 -14.91 -18.92
N CYS A 179 -1.25 -14.57 -18.89
CA CYS A 179 -1.83 -13.77 -17.82
C CYS A 179 -1.77 -14.55 -16.50
N TYR A 180 -1.38 -13.87 -15.43
CA TYR A 180 -1.35 -14.44 -14.07
C TYR A 180 -2.73 -14.36 -13.40
N TYR A 181 -3.56 -13.40 -13.83
CA TYR A 181 -4.88 -13.12 -13.28
C TYR A 181 -5.91 -12.95 -14.41
N PRO A 182 -7.21 -13.19 -14.17
CA PRO A 182 -8.29 -12.83 -15.07
C PRO A 182 -8.23 -11.36 -15.53
N GLU A 183 -8.74 -11.07 -16.71
CA GLU A 183 -8.61 -9.74 -17.34
C GLU A 183 -9.37 -8.64 -16.58
N ASP A 184 -10.44 -9.01 -15.90
CA ASP A 184 -11.32 -8.13 -15.11
C ASP A 184 -10.88 -7.95 -13.66
N GLU A 185 -9.90 -8.72 -13.18
CA GLU A 185 -9.35 -8.57 -11.85
C GLU A 185 -8.37 -7.39 -11.76
N ILE A 186 -8.61 -6.49 -10.80
CA ILE A 186 -7.73 -5.33 -10.51
C ILE A 186 -6.89 -5.52 -9.24
N THR A 187 -7.19 -6.54 -8.42
CA THR A 187 -6.46 -6.86 -7.18
C THR A 187 -6.67 -8.32 -6.75
N ASP A 188 -5.69 -8.90 -6.07
CA ASP A 188 -5.78 -10.22 -5.44
C ASP A 188 -6.56 -10.23 -4.11
N LYS A 189 -7.08 -9.07 -3.69
CA LYS A 189 -7.75 -8.94 -2.39
C LYS A 189 -9.26 -9.11 -2.53
N SER A 190 -9.84 -9.80 -1.54
CA SER A 190 -11.29 -9.97 -1.47
C SER A 190 -12.00 -8.65 -1.13
N GLU A 191 -13.28 -8.54 -1.49
CA GLU A 191 -14.14 -7.42 -1.09
C GLU A 191 -14.11 -7.18 0.41
N ARG A 192 -14.15 -8.24 1.22
CA ARG A 192 -14.09 -8.16 2.69
C ARG A 192 -12.80 -7.49 3.17
N TYR A 193 -11.66 -7.81 2.56
CA TYR A 193 -10.40 -7.16 2.85
C TYR A 193 -10.44 -5.67 2.49
N MET A 194 -10.94 -5.34 1.30
CA MET A 194 -11.04 -3.95 0.84
C MET A 194 -11.95 -3.11 1.73
N ILE A 195 -13.07 -3.67 2.20
CA ILE A 195 -13.97 -3.03 3.17
C ILE A 195 -13.22 -2.71 4.47
N CYS A 196 -12.49 -3.67 5.03
CA CYS A 196 -11.68 -3.44 6.24
C CYS A 196 -10.66 -2.33 6.03
N GLU A 197 -9.96 -2.33 4.89
CA GLU A 197 -8.95 -1.32 4.57
C GLU A 197 -9.58 0.07 4.36
N ILE A 198 -10.74 0.17 3.72
CA ILE A 198 -11.47 1.45 3.58
C ILE A 198 -11.85 2.01 4.96
N VAL A 199 -12.39 1.17 5.85
CA VAL A 199 -12.71 1.60 7.23
C VAL A 199 -11.44 2.02 7.97
N ARG A 200 -10.36 1.26 7.83
CA ARG A 200 -9.07 1.59 8.44
C ARG A 200 -8.49 2.90 7.89
N GLU A 201 -8.58 3.15 6.59
CA GLU A 201 -8.18 4.42 5.99
C GLU A 201 -8.92 5.61 6.62
N LYS A 202 -10.26 5.51 6.74
CA LYS A 202 -11.03 6.61 7.36
C LYS A 202 -10.67 6.78 8.83
N ALA A 203 -10.49 5.69 9.57
CA ALA A 203 -10.00 5.77 10.94
C ALA A 203 -8.60 6.44 11.02
N LEU A 204 -7.65 6.09 10.13
CA LEU A 204 -6.34 6.74 10.05
C LEU A 204 -6.44 8.25 9.77
N LEU A 205 -7.41 8.70 8.99
CA LEU A 205 -7.61 10.11 8.66
C LEU A 205 -8.19 10.93 9.82
N PHE A 206 -9.06 10.32 10.64
CA PHE A 206 -9.77 11.02 11.72
C PHE A 206 -9.15 10.83 13.11
N LEU A 207 -8.20 9.91 13.25
CA LEU A 207 -7.48 9.66 14.49
C LEU A 207 -6.08 10.31 14.45
N ASN A 208 -5.60 10.74 15.62
CA ASN A 208 -4.31 11.40 15.75
C ASN A 208 -3.36 10.63 16.68
N ASP A 209 -2.15 11.12 16.80
CA ASP A 209 -1.07 10.60 17.63
C ASP A 209 -0.76 9.11 17.35
N GLU A 210 -0.61 8.28 18.35
CA GLU A 210 -0.28 6.86 18.26
C GLU A 210 -1.51 5.95 18.02
N ILE A 211 -2.73 6.46 18.19
CA ILE A 211 -3.97 5.66 18.08
C ILE A 211 -4.12 5.00 16.71
N PRO A 212 -3.87 5.71 15.58
CA PRO A 212 -3.94 5.12 14.24
C PRO A 212 -3.07 3.89 14.07
N HIS A 213 -1.92 3.86 14.72
CA HIS A 213 -0.98 2.73 14.64
C HIS A 213 -1.42 1.52 15.46
N GLY A 214 -2.28 1.74 16.46
CA GLY A 214 -2.80 0.75 17.41
C GLY A 214 -4.18 0.19 17.07
N ILE A 215 -4.75 0.46 15.89
CA ILE A 215 -6.05 -0.09 15.49
C ILE A 215 -5.90 -1.28 14.53
N GLY A 216 -6.79 -2.27 14.70
CA GLY A 216 -7.07 -3.32 13.73
C GLY A 216 -8.53 -3.23 13.28
N VAL A 217 -8.84 -3.71 12.08
CA VAL A 217 -10.21 -3.71 11.55
C VAL A 217 -10.54 -5.07 11.00
N SER A 218 -11.69 -5.62 11.37
CA SER A 218 -12.19 -6.90 10.87
C SER A 218 -13.70 -6.86 10.66
N ILE A 219 -14.20 -7.64 9.70
CA ILE A 219 -15.63 -7.82 9.48
C ILE A 219 -16.14 -8.87 10.47
N ALA A 220 -17.05 -8.45 11.37
CA ALA A 220 -17.74 -9.35 12.27
C ALA A 220 -18.83 -10.15 11.55
N ASN A 221 -19.62 -9.48 10.69
CA ASN A 221 -20.62 -10.12 9.83
C ASN A 221 -20.82 -9.31 8.54
N MET A 222 -21.14 -10.00 7.45
CA MET A 222 -21.52 -9.41 6.16
C MET A 222 -22.52 -10.32 5.46
N THR A 223 -23.70 -9.79 5.22
CA THR A 223 -24.81 -10.47 4.53
C THR A 223 -25.47 -9.52 3.52
N TYR A 224 -26.20 -10.07 2.58
CA TYR A 224 -27.06 -9.30 1.68
C TYR A 224 -28.52 -9.59 2.03
N ASP A 225 -29.34 -8.56 2.08
CA ASP A 225 -30.78 -8.72 2.26
C ASP A 225 -31.48 -9.00 0.92
N GLU A 226 -32.81 -9.25 0.98
CA GLU A 226 -33.64 -9.58 -0.19
C GLU A 226 -33.65 -8.48 -1.26
N ASN A 227 -33.32 -7.24 -0.90
CA ASN A 227 -33.24 -6.10 -1.82
C ASN A 227 -31.82 -5.87 -2.35
N GLY A 228 -30.86 -6.77 -2.04
CA GLY A 228 -29.47 -6.66 -2.44
C GLY A 228 -28.66 -5.64 -1.63
N VAL A 229 -29.19 -5.12 -0.52
CA VAL A 229 -28.45 -4.20 0.37
C VAL A 229 -27.42 -4.98 1.18
N ALA A 230 -26.18 -4.60 1.09
CA ALA A 230 -25.11 -5.20 1.90
C ALA A 230 -25.20 -4.72 3.35
N ARG A 231 -25.38 -5.65 4.29
CA ARG A 231 -25.37 -5.40 5.75
C ARG A 231 -24.03 -5.79 6.30
N ILE A 232 -23.25 -4.80 6.77
CA ILE A 232 -21.84 -4.98 7.14
C ILE A 232 -21.64 -4.51 8.59
N PHE A 233 -21.17 -5.44 9.41
CA PHE A 233 -20.82 -5.19 10.82
C PHE A 233 -19.31 -5.30 10.97
N VAL A 234 -18.67 -4.20 11.40
CA VAL A 234 -17.21 -4.08 11.42
C VAL A 234 -16.73 -3.79 12.85
N ASP A 235 -15.72 -4.54 13.28
CA ASP A 235 -15.02 -4.33 14.54
C ASP A 235 -13.76 -3.49 14.32
N ILE A 236 -13.62 -2.42 15.09
CA ILE A 236 -12.38 -1.66 15.22
C ILE A 236 -11.74 -2.08 16.54
N THR A 237 -10.65 -2.84 16.48
CA THR A 237 -9.88 -3.28 17.66
C THR A 237 -8.85 -2.22 18.04
N CYS A 238 -8.77 -1.88 19.33
CA CYS A 238 -7.75 -1.00 19.90
C CYS A 238 -7.16 -1.60 21.18
N GLU A 239 -6.06 -1.02 21.70
CA GLU A 239 -5.31 -1.63 22.81
C GLU A 239 -5.80 -1.22 24.21
N ARG A 240 -6.48 -0.06 24.37
CA ARG A 240 -6.83 0.53 25.66
C ARG A 240 -8.21 1.17 25.62
N ASP A 241 -8.87 1.26 26.79
CA ASP A 241 -10.16 1.95 26.91
C ASP A 241 -10.07 3.45 26.60
N SER A 242 -8.96 4.10 26.93
CA SER A 242 -8.69 5.49 26.51
C SER A 242 -8.70 5.65 24.99
N HIS A 243 -8.12 4.69 24.25
CA HIS A 243 -8.16 4.69 22.78
C HIS A 243 -9.60 4.48 22.27
N LYS A 244 -10.37 3.58 22.89
CA LYS A 244 -11.77 3.35 22.56
C LYS A 244 -12.60 4.64 22.68
N SER A 245 -12.46 5.37 23.78
CA SER A 245 -13.16 6.64 23.99
C SER A 245 -12.81 7.69 22.92
N ILE A 246 -11.52 7.76 22.50
CA ILE A 246 -11.07 8.69 21.46
C ILE A 246 -11.59 8.28 20.07
N ILE A 247 -11.67 6.98 19.77
CA ILE A 247 -12.18 6.45 18.49
C ILE A 247 -13.69 6.73 18.39
N ILE A 248 -14.43 6.55 19.47
CA ILE A 248 -15.88 6.83 19.52
C ILE A 248 -16.11 8.34 19.40
N GLY A 249 -15.34 9.16 20.15
CA GLY A 249 -15.51 10.61 20.23
C GLY A 249 -16.69 11.03 21.10
N ALA A 250 -16.84 12.35 21.32
CA ALA A 250 -17.94 12.91 22.08
C ALA A 250 -19.27 12.54 21.42
N GLY A 251 -20.19 11.96 22.20
CA GLY A 251 -21.51 11.53 21.68
C GLY A 251 -21.48 10.54 20.50
N GLY A 252 -20.33 9.89 20.23
CA GLY A 252 -20.19 8.97 19.09
C GLY A 252 -19.91 9.63 17.74
N GLU A 253 -19.72 10.96 17.70
CA GLU A 253 -19.59 11.71 16.44
C GLU A 253 -18.44 11.23 15.56
N LYS A 254 -17.27 10.91 16.15
CA LYS A 254 -16.10 10.51 15.37
C LYS A 254 -16.31 9.14 14.71
N LEU A 255 -16.85 8.17 15.47
CA LEU A 255 -17.17 6.85 14.95
C LEU A 255 -18.23 6.93 13.84
N LYS A 256 -19.26 7.76 14.01
CA LYS A 256 -20.29 8.04 13.00
C LYS A 256 -19.65 8.62 11.71
N MET A 257 -18.74 9.58 11.84
CA MET A 257 -18.04 10.16 10.70
C MET A 257 -17.19 9.13 9.93
N ILE A 258 -16.49 8.24 10.66
CA ILE A 258 -15.75 7.13 10.06
C ILE A 258 -16.71 6.22 9.29
N ALA A 259 -17.84 5.83 9.91
CA ALA A 259 -18.85 4.98 9.28
C ALA A 259 -19.43 5.61 8.00
N GLU A 260 -19.86 6.85 8.06
CA GLU A 260 -20.46 7.57 6.91
C GLU A 260 -19.49 7.70 5.72
N ARG A 261 -18.23 8.04 6.01
CA ARG A 261 -17.20 8.16 4.95
C ARG A 261 -16.83 6.82 4.35
N SER A 262 -16.74 5.78 5.19
CA SER A 262 -16.47 4.41 4.73
C SER A 262 -17.62 3.89 3.88
N ARG A 263 -18.87 4.03 4.35
CA ARG A 263 -20.07 3.58 3.66
C ARG A 263 -20.15 4.12 2.23
N LYS A 264 -19.97 5.44 2.05
CA LYS A 264 -20.01 6.08 0.72
C LYS A 264 -18.99 5.50 -0.27
N GLU A 265 -17.83 5.09 0.21
CA GLU A 265 -16.80 4.52 -0.64
C GLU A 265 -17.06 3.04 -0.92
N ILE A 266 -17.53 2.30 0.10
CA ILE A 266 -17.90 0.90 -0.05
C ILE A 266 -19.10 0.72 -0.98
N GLU A 267 -20.10 1.62 -0.92
CA GLU A 267 -21.23 1.63 -1.85
C GLU A 267 -20.78 1.76 -3.31
N ARG A 268 -19.76 2.58 -3.60
CA ARG A 268 -19.20 2.69 -4.94
C ARG A 268 -18.42 1.44 -5.37
N MET A 269 -17.69 0.83 -4.42
CA MET A 269 -16.91 -0.38 -4.70
C MET A 269 -17.79 -1.59 -4.97
N LEU A 270 -18.91 -1.73 -4.22
CA LEU A 270 -19.82 -2.86 -4.33
C LEU A 270 -20.94 -2.62 -5.37
N ASP A 271 -21.02 -1.41 -5.93
CA ASP A 271 -22.16 -0.96 -6.77
C ASP A 271 -23.52 -1.29 -6.14
N SER A 272 -23.62 -1.14 -4.82
CA SER A 272 -24.78 -1.53 -4.01
C SER A 272 -24.98 -0.59 -2.83
N LYS A 273 -26.23 -0.48 -2.34
CA LYS A 273 -26.49 0.20 -1.08
C LYS A 273 -25.90 -0.58 0.10
N VAL A 274 -25.40 0.16 1.09
CA VAL A 274 -24.74 -0.43 2.28
C VAL A 274 -25.38 0.09 3.55
N TYR A 275 -25.80 -0.84 4.39
CA TYR A 275 -26.04 -0.62 5.82
C TYR A 275 -24.78 -1.01 6.60
N MET A 276 -24.22 -0.09 7.39
CA MET A 276 -22.96 -0.33 8.11
C MET A 276 -23.07 0.05 9.58
N GLU A 277 -22.60 -0.84 10.44
CA GLU A 277 -22.36 -0.56 11.85
C GLU A 277 -20.91 -0.81 12.23
N LEU A 278 -20.33 0.10 13.03
CA LEU A 278 -18.98 0.01 13.55
C LEU A 278 -19.01 -0.20 15.06
N PHE A 279 -18.25 -1.18 15.54
CA PHE A 279 -18.06 -1.47 16.96
C PHE A 279 -16.61 -1.27 17.36
N VAL A 280 -16.34 -0.74 18.55
CA VAL A 280 -14.98 -0.58 19.07
C VAL A 280 -14.74 -1.58 20.18
N LYS A 281 -13.78 -2.48 19.97
CA LYS A 281 -13.37 -3.53 20.92
C LYS A 281 -11.98 -3.24 21.48
N VAL A 282 -11.81 -3.44 22.78
CA VAL A 282 -10.50 -3.35 23.43
C VAL A 282 -9.88 -4.74 23.52
N ARG A 283 -8.68 -4.88 23.02
CA ARG A 283 -7.82 -6.07 23.11
C ARG A 283 -6.42 -5.63 23.46
N ALA A 284 -6.05 -5.76 24.72
CA ALA A 284 -4.72 -5.36 25.19
C ALA A 284 -3.63 -6.11 24.40
N ASP A 285 -2.60 -5.38 24.00
CA ASP A 285 -1.43 -5.91 23.29
C ASP A 285 -1.74 -6.78 22.04
N TRP A 286 -2.86 -6.52 21.36
CA TRP A 286 -3.31 -7.33 20.22
C TRP A 286 -2.27 -7.45 19.09
N ARG A 287 -1.38 -6.45 18.95
CA ARG A 287 -0.32 -6.46 17.93
C ARG A 287 0.75 -7.54 18.18
N ASN A 288 0.78 -8.11 19.38
CA ASN A 288 1.66 -9.21 19.77
C ASN A 288 0.90 -10.54 19.95
N ASP A 289 -0.43 -10.55 19.79
CA ASP A 289 -1.25 -11.76 19.87
C ASP A 289 -1.44 -12.39 18.49
N GLY A 290 -0.84 -13.57 18.26
CA GLY A 290 -0.88 -14.25 16.96
C GLY A 290 -2.28 -14.71 16.55
N LEU A 291 -3.17 -15.03 17.51
CA LEU A 291 -4.56 -15.42 17.21
C LEU A 291 -5.35 -14.20 16.73
N VAL A 292 -5.28 -13.11 17.49
CA VAL A 292 -5.96 -11.85 17.11
C VAL A 292 -5.43 -11.30 15.78
N LEU A 293 -4.12 -11.39 15.54
CA LEU A 293 -3.53 -11.01 14.24
C LEU A 293 -4.12 -11.84 13.09
N SER A 294 -4.24 -13.15 13.29
CA SER A 294 -4.83 -14.05 12.27
C SER A 294 -6.31 -13.72 12.04
N ASP A 295 -7.09 -13.43 13.08
CA ASP A 295 -8.52 -13.06 13.00
C ASP A 295 -8.73 -11.73 12.25
N ILE A 296 -7.81 -10.78 12.42
CA ILE A 296 -7.82 -9.49 11.71
C ILE A 296 -7.32 -9.62 10.26
N GLY A 297 -6.72 -10.76 9.89
CA GLY A 297 -6.24 -11.04 8.53
C GLY A 297 -4.72 -11.01 8.36
N TYR A 298 -3.95 -10.73 9.41
CA TYR A 298 -2.48 -10.70 9.38
C TYR A 298 -1.88 -12.08 9.75
N ASP A 299 -2.17 -13.11 8.94
CA ASP A 299 -1.73 -14.48 9.18
C ASP A 299 -0.40 -14.79 8.46
N PRO A 300 0.71 -15.00 9.22
CA PRO A 300 2.01 -15.30 8.61
C PRO A 300 2.04 -16.60 7.80
N ARG A 301 1.11 -17.52 8.03
CA ARG A 301 1.03 -18.80 7.30
C ARG A 301 0.56 -18.58 5.86
N LYS A 302 -0.23 -17.56 5.60
CA LYS A 302 -0.71 -17.20 4.26
C LYS A 302 0.36 -16.56 3.38
N LEU A 303 1.49 -16.14 3.96
CA LEU A 303 2.63 -15.55 3.23
C LEU A 303 3.56 -16.59 2.60
N LYS A 304 3.34 -17.89 2.82
CA LYS A 304 4.20 -18.99 2.33
C LYS A 304 3.84 -19.51 0.94
N LYS A 305 2.99 -18.78 0.20
CA LYS A 305 2.62 -19.21 -1.16
C LYS A 305 3.11 -18.23 -2.19
#